data_f7546d2aaa49012d840aa9c2da140dd3
#
_entry.id   f7546d2aaa49012d840aa9c2da140dd3
#
_cell.length_a   1.000
_cell.length_b   1.000
_cell.length_c   1.000
_cell.angle_alpha   90.00
_cell.angle_beta   90.00
_cell.angle_gamma   90.00
#
_symmetry.space_group_name_H-M   'P 1'
#
loop_
_entity.id
_entity.type
_entity.pdbx_description
1 polymer ?
#
loop_
_entity_poly.entity_id
_entity_poly.type
_entity_poly.pdbx_seq_one_letter_code
_entity_poly.pdbx_strand_id
1 'polypeptide(L)'
;TPEARKKKHKKTAIIVTLVLLLLLVGTVGGVYLYMANYFDTHFYSGTIINGKDVSGQTVNDVKDWIKSNIAKYSLTITERDGVTETLSSEDVGWSYVDDKKVDQIMQAQDHWKWFLAITKSKKFDFTAGTTWDKGTAEASIDKLDCLQEANITHPVNALLNETSDGA
;
A
#
# COMPACT_ATOMS: atom_id res chain seq x y z
N THR A 1 4.20 -71.03 -16.11
CA THR A 1 2.84 -70.99 -16.67
C THR A 1 2.44 -69.55 -16.96
N PRO A 2 1.71 -69.23 -18.06
CA PRO A 2 1.37 -67.86 -18.44
C PRO A 2 0.54 -67.12 -17.40
N GLU A 3 -0.23 -67.78 -16.58
CA GLU A 3 -1.02 -67.23 -15.49
C GLU A 3 -0.18 -66.67 -14.34
N ALA A 4 0.93 -67.31 -13.98
CA ALA A 4 1.85 -66.82 -12.97
C ALA A 4 2.56 -65.52 -13.38
N ARG A 5 2.89 -65.36 -14.68
CA ARG A 5 3.41 -64.11 -15.25
C ARG A 5 2.37 -63.00 -15.20
N LYS A 6 1.11 -63.23 -15.58
CA LYS A 6 0.01 -62.24 -15.52
C LYS A 6 -0.25 -61.76 -14.07
N LYS A 7 -0.18 -62.67 -13.09
CA LYS A 7 -0.33 -62.31 -11.66
C LYS A 7 0.84 -61.45 -11.15
N LYS A 8 2.08 -61.77 -11.60
CA LYS A 8 3.29 -61.02 -11.21
C LYS A 8 3.24 -59.57 -11.79
N HIS A 9 2.89 -59.40 -13.05
CA HIS A 9 2.74 -58.07 -13.69
C HIS A 9 1.64 -57.24 -13.04
N LYS A 10 0.50 -57.84 -12.64
CA LYS A 10 -0.57 -57.11 -11.93
C LYS A 10 -0.08 -56.60 -10.54
N LYS A 11 0.65 -57.44 -9.77
CA LYS A 11 1.21 -57.01 -8.49
C LYS A 11 2.24 -55.89 -8.65
N THR A 12 3.13 -55.98 -9.62
CA THR A 12 4.10 -54.93 -9.92
C THR A 12 3.43 -53.62 -10.34
N ALA A 13 2.41 -53.69 -11.17
CA ALA A 13 1.63 -52.51 -11.60
C ALA A 13 0.95 -51.86 -10.39
N ILE A 14 0.35 -52.61 -9.49
CA ILE A 14 -0.27 -52.08 -8.27
C ILE A 14 0.76 -51.38 -7.38
N ILE A 15 1.94 -51.99 -7.17
CA ILE A 15 3.03 -51.40 -6.37
C ILE A 15 3.52 -50.09 -6.99
N VAL A 16 3.76 -50.06 -8.30
CA VAL A 16 4.17 -48.85 -9.02
C VAL A 16 3.12 -47.76 -8.90
N THR A 17 1.84 -48.07 -9.06
CA THR A 17 0.73 -47.11 -8.92
C THR A 17 0.69 -46.54 -7.49
N LEU A 18 0.85 -47.39 -6.46
CA LEU A 18 0.89 -46.95 -5.07
C LEU A 18 2.08 -46.01 -4.78
N VAL A 19 3.28 -46.35 -5.32
CA VAL A 19 4.47 -45.51 -5.18
C VAL A 19 4.24 -44.15 -5.86
N LEU A 20 3.69 -44.14 -7.08
CA LEU A 20 3.39 -42.89 -7.79
C LEU A 20 2.35 -42.05 -7.04
N LEU A 21 1.34 -42.67 -6.47
CA LEU A 21 0.32 -41.99 -5.67
C LEU A 21 0.92 -41.41 -4.39
N LEU A 22 1.80 -42.12 -3.70
CA LEU A 22 2.52 -41.62 -2.53
C LEU A 22 3.42 -40.42 -2.90
N LEU A 23 4.14 -40.48 -4.02
CA LEU A 23 4.93 -39.38 -4.51
C LEU A 23 4.06 -38.15 -4.85
N LEU A 24 2.92 -38.38 -5.49
CA LEU A 24 1.96 -37.30 -5.80
C LEU A 24 1.44 -36.63 -4.52
N VAL A 25 0.98 -37.42 -3.55
CA VAL A 25 0.47 -36.90 -2.26
C VAL A 25 1.58 -36.18 -1.51
N GLY A 26 2.79 -36.72 -1.51
CA GLY A 26 3.94 -36.08 -0.86
C GLY A 26 4.30 -34.73 -1.50
N THR A 27 4.32 -34.66 -2.83
CA THR A 27 4.62 -33.41 -3.54
C THR A 27 3.51 -32.36 -3.35
N VAL A 28 2.26 -32.73 -3.51
CA VAL A 28 1.12 -31.83 -3.31
C VAL A 28 1.06 -31.35 -1.86
N GLY A 29 1.24 -32.25 -0.89
CA GLY A 29 1.29 -31.89 0.52
C GLY A 29 2.46 -30.97 0.86
N GLY A 30 3.63 -31.25 0.30
CA GLY A 30 4.82 -30.41 0.47
C GLY A 30 4.63 -28.99 -0.08
N VAL A 31 4.08 -28.88 -1.28
CA VAL A 31 3.76 -27.57 -1.88
C VAL A 31 2.71 -26.83 -1.05
N TYR A 32 1.66 -27.53 -0.60
CA TYR A 32 0.62 -26.93 0.24
C TYR A 32 1.19 -26.32 1.52
N LEU A 33 2.03 -27.07 2.25
CA LEU A 33 2.65 -26.62 3.48
C LEU A 33 3.63 -25.47 3.24
N TYR A 34 4.43 -25.56 2.17
CA TYR A 34 5.34 -24.49 1.78
C TYR A 34 4.59 -23.17 1.52
N MET A 35 3.53 -23.23 0.74
CA MET A 35 2.73 -22.05 0.43
C MET A 35 1.95 -21.52 1.65
N ALA A 36 1.46 -22.40 2.53
CA ALA A 36 0.84 -21.99 3.78
C ALA A 36 1.83 -21.21 4.66
N ASN A 37 3.06 -21.72 4.80
CA ASN A 37 4.10 -21.02 5.53
C ASN A 37 4.54 -19.71 4.87
N TYR A 38 4.59 -19.65 3.55
CA TYR A 38 4.89 -18.42 2.80
C TYR A 38 3.82 -17.34 3.07
N PHE A 39 2.54 -17.68 2.96
CA PHE A 39 1.44 -16.75 3.17
C PHE A 39 1.13 -16.43 4.64
N ASP A 40 1.85 -17.02 5.58
CA ASP A 40 1.82 -16.59 6.98
C ASP A 40 2.45 -15.19 7.16
N THR A 41 3.39 -14.84 6.31
CA THR A 41 4.13 -13.56 6.35
C THR A 41 3.97 -12.69 5.11
N HIS A 42 3.34 -13.20 4.05
CA HIS A 42 3.16 -12.50 2.77
C HIS A 42 1.68 -12.39 2.41
N PHE A 43 1.29 -11.27 1.83
CA PHE A 43 -0.08 -11.06 1.35
C PHE A 43 -0.44 -12.02 0.21
N TYR A 44 -1.68 -12.47 0.19
CA TYR A 44 -2.22 -13.29 -0.88
C TYR A 44 -2.11 -12.61 -2.24
N SER A 45 -2.01 -13.42 -3.30
CA SER A 45 -2.16 -12.94 -4.67
C SER A 45 -3.49 -12.21 -4.87
N GLY A 46 -3.47 -11.07 -5.56
CA GLY A 46 -4.64 -10.23 -5.78
C GLY A 46 -5.05 -9.37 -4.58
N THR A 47 -4.20 -9.25 -3.54
CA THR A 47 -4.43 -8.29 -2.46
C THR A 47 -4.04 -6.89 -2.91
N ILE A 48 -4.98 -5.95 -2.80
CA ILE A 48 -4.79 -4.54 -3.17
C ILE A 48 -5.02 -3.69 -1.92
N ILE A 49 -4.07 -2.84 -1.58
CA ILE A 49 -4.14 -1.91 -0.46
C ILE A 49 -3.96 -0.49 -0.99
N ASN A 50 -4.96 0.38 -0.75
CA ASN A 50 -4.98 1.77 -1.23
C ASN A 50 -4.62 1.88 -2.73
N GLY A 51 -5.17 1.00 -3.54
CA GLY A 51 -4.97 0.95 -4.98
C GLY A 51 -3.67 0.28 -5.44
N LYS A 52 -2.74 -0.06 -4.52
CA LYS A 52 -1.50 -0.78 -4.85
C LYS A 52 -1.71 -2.28 -4.74
N ASP A 53 -1.26 -3.04 -5.74
CA ASP A 53 -1.11 -4.49 -5.64
C ASP A 53 0.07 -4.82 -4.71
N VAL A 54 -0.24 -5.52 -3.63
CA VAL A 54 0.72 -5.94 -2.59
C VAL A 54 0.90 -7.47 -2.55
N SER A 55 0.50 -8.15 -3.61
CA SER A 55 0.64 -9.61 -3.74
C SER A 55 2.07 -10.07 -3.45
N GLY A 56 2.21 -11.01 -2.52
CA GLY A 56 3.52 -11.56 -2.13
C GLY A 56 4.45 -10.58 -1.41
N GLN A 57 3.95 -9.41 -1.00
CA GLN A 57 4.70 -8.48 -0.16
C GLN A 57 4.47 -8.78 1.32
N THR A 58 5.44 -8.40 2.15
CA THR A 58 5.33 -8.47 3.61
C THR A 58 4.62 -7.23 4.17
N VAL A 59 4.23 -7.31 5.44
CA VAL A 59 3.70 -6.14 6.18
C VAL A 59 4.68 -4.96 6.15
N ASN A 60 5.98 -5.25 6.31
CA ASN A 60 7.01 -4.19 6.32
C ASN A 60 7.14 -3.53 4.94
N ASP A 61 7.14 -4.29 3.86
CA ASP A 61 7.21 -3.76 2.49
C ASP A 61 6.05 -2.78 2.22
N VAL A 62 4.85 -3.13 2.69
CA VAL A 62 3.66 -2.28 2.54
C VAL A 62 3.76 -1.01 3.40
N LYS A 63 4.21 -1.12 4.65
CA LYS A 63 4.44 0.03 5.53
C LYS A 63 5.50 0.98 4.96
N ASP A 64 6.60 0.45 4.45
CA ASP A 64 7.66 1.24 3.83
C ASP A 64 7.19 1.94 2.56
N TRP A 65 6.35 1.28 1.76
CA TRP A 65 5.71 1.93 0.63
C TRP A 65 4.77 3.07 1.06
N ILE A 66 3.93 2.88 2.07
CA ILE A 66 3.05 3.94 2.60
C ILE A 66 3.90 5.12 3.08
N LYS A 67 4.93 4.85 3.90
CA LYS A 67 5.87 5.85 4.39
C LYS A 67 6.53 6.63 3.26
N SER A 68 7.00 5.92 2.22
CA SER A 68 7.62 6.55 1.04
C SER A 68 6.63 7.43 0.26
N ASN A 69 5.36 7.06 0.17
CA ASN A 69 4.35 7.87 -0.49
C ASN A 69 4.04 9.15 0.28
N ILE A 70 3.96 9.07 1.61
CA ILE A 70 3.78 10.23 2.47
C ILE A 70 4.98 11.18 2.33
N ALA A 71 6.21 10.64 2.34
CA ALA A 71 7.42 11.44 2.19
C ALA A 71 7.54 12.17 0.83
N LYS A 72 6.89 11.64 -0.21
CA LYS A 72 6.87 12.26 -1.56
C LYS A 72 5.77 13.28 -1.75
N TYR A 73 4.86 13.41 -0.79
CA TYR A 73 3.77 14.36 -0.90
C TYR A 73 4.30 15.79 -0.86
N SER A 74 3.72 16.63 -1.70
CA SER A 74 3.98 18.06 -1.71
C SER A 74 2.68 18.83 -1.98
N LEU A 75 2.52 19.97 -1.33
CA LEU A 75 1.44 20.91 -1.55
C LEU A 75 1.97 22.06 -2.40
N THR A 76 1.36 22.26 -3.57
CA THR A 76 1.65 23.42 -4.40
C THR A 76 0.65 24.52 -4.11
N ILE A 77 1.15 25.68 -3.72
CA ILE A 77 0.38 26.90 -3.48
C ILE A 77 0.50 27.72 -4.75
N THR A 78 -0.64 28.08 -5.34
CA THR A 78 -0.67 28.97 -6.52
C THR A 78 -1.12 30.35 -6.07
N GLU A 79 -0.26 31.32 -6.27
CA GLU A 79 -0.49 32.71 -5.95
C GLU A 79 -1.21 33.44 -7.09
N ARG A 80 -1.45 34.75 -6.85
CA ARG A 80 -1.90 35.64 -7.89
C ARG A 80 -0.85 35.70 -9.02
N ASP A 81 -1.30 35.83 -10.25
CA ASP A 81 -0.45 35.85 -11.45
C ASP A 81 0.25 34.52 -11.80
N GLY A 82 -0.16 33.41 -11.13
CA GLY A 82 0.30 32.07 -11.47
C GLY A 82 1.68 31.70 -10.91
N VAL A 83 2.24 32.51 -10.01
CA VAL A 83 3.45 32.13 -9.25
C VAL A 83 3.10 30.96 -8.34
N THR A 84 4.02 30.01 -8.19
CA THR A 84 3.80 28.82 -7.36
C THR A 84 4.91 28.62 -6.36
N GLU A 85 4.51 28.29 -5.14
CA GLU A 85 5.41 27.83 -4.08
C GLU A 85 5.03 26.40 -3.67
N THR A 86 5.98 25.63 -3.13
CA THR A 86 5.74 24.22 -2.78
C THR A 86 6.19 23.96 -1.35
N LEU A 87 5.30 23.34 -0.56
CA LEU A 87 5.60 22.79 0.74
C LEU A 87 5.69 21.26 0.64
N SER A 88 6.81 20.68 1.01
CA SER A 88 7.01 19.23 1.08
C SER A 88 6.42 18.65 2.37
N SER A 89 6.35 17.33 2.45
CA SER A 89 5.98 16.64 3.69
C SER A 89 6.94 16.96 4.85
N GLU A 90 8.24 17.17 4.55
CA GLU A 90 9.25 17.55 5.55
C GLU A 90 8.99 18.96 6.09
N ASP A 91 8.62 19.91 5.23
CA ASP A 91 8.33 21.30 5.60
C ASP A 91 7.17 21.41 6.60
N VAL A 92 6.26 20.46 6.59
CA VAL A 92 5.13 20.43 7.53
C VAL A 92 5.28 19.35 8.61
N GLY A 93 6.42 18.66 8.66
CA GLY A 93 6.67 17.58 9.60
C GLY A 93 5.68 16.43 9.46
N TRP A 94 5.16 16.20 8.23
CA TRP A 94 4.16 15.16 7.98
C TRP A 94 4.82 13.80 7.81
N SER A 95 4.45 12.86 8.67
CA SER A 95 5.07 11.55 8.73
C SER A 95 4.05 10.45 8.99
N TYR A 96 4.43 9.21 8.62
CA TYR A 96 3.65 8.01 8.86
C TYR A 96 3.70 7.61 10.34
N VAL A 97 2.54 7.26 10.88
CA VAL A 97 2.38 6.62 12.20
C VAL A 97 1.82 5.21 11.98
N ASP A 98 2.50 4.20 12.52
CA ASP A 98 2.04 2.81 12.45
C ASP A 98 0.79 2.60 13.31
N ASP A 99 -0.38 2.68 12.70
CA ASP A 99 -1.69 2.47 13.33
C ASP A 99 -2.13 0.99 13.34
N LYS A 100 -1.22 0.09 12.97
CA LYS A 100 -1.42 -1.37 12.92
C LYS A 100 -2.47 -1.88 11.95
N LYS A 101 -3.02 -1.04 11.07
CA LYS A 101 -4.03 -1.47 10.09
C LYS A 101 -3.49 -2.50 9.10
N VAL A 102 -2.26 -2.31 8.62
CA VAL A 102 -1.60 -3.27 7.72
C VAL A 102 -1.39 -4.62 8.42
N ASP A 103 -0.97 -4.60 9.71
CA ASP A 103 -0.82 -5.81 10.52
C ASP A 103 -2.16 -6.54 10.69
N GLN A 104 -3.25 -5.79 10.95
CA GLN A 104 -4.59 -6.36 11.11
C GLN A 104 -5.09 -7.04 9.82
N ILE A 105 -4.81 -6.45 8.65
CA ILE A 105 -5.15 -7.06 7.36
C ILE A 105 -4.40 -8.38 7.18
N MET A 106 -3.12 -8.43 7.53
CA MET A 106 -2.32 -9.67 7.48
C MET A 106 -2.85 -10.71 8.46
N GLN A 107 -3.14 -10.32 9.71
CA GLN A 107 -3.67 -11.22 10.74
C GLN A 107 -5.04 -11.80 10.39
N ALA A 108 -5.86 -11.05 9.64
CA ALA A 108 -7.15 -11.52 9.14
C ALA A 108 -7.03 -12.51 7.97
N GLN A 109 -5.81 -12.72 7.45
CA GLN A 109 -5.51 -13.68 6.40
C GLN A 109 -5.32 -15.07 6.98
N ASP A 110 -6.19 -16.04 6.62
CA ASP A 110 -6.04 -17.43 7.02
C ASP A 110 -5.07 -18.17 6.08
N HIS A 111 -3.79 -18.18 6.41
CA HIS A 111 -2.72 -18.74 5.57
C HIS A 111 -2.96 -20.20 5.13
N TRP A 112 -3.75 -20.97 5.87
CA TRP A 112 -4.15 -22.32 5.47
C TRP A 112 -5.13 -22.35 4.29
N LYS A 113 -5.83 -21.26 4.02
CA LYS A 113 -6.81 -21.14 2.93
C LYS A 113 -6.26 -20.38 1.70
N TRP A 114 -4.93 -20.29 1.57
CA TRP A 114 -4.27 -19.57 0.47
C TRP A 114 -4.78 -19.97 -0.91
N PHE A 115 -5.08 -21.26 -1.12
CA PHE A 115 -5.58 -21.78 -2.39
C PHE A 115 -6.95 -21.21 -2.80
N LEU A 116 -7.77 -20.76 -1.85
CA LEU A 116 -9.06 -20.10 -2.12
C LEU A 116 -8.86 -18.64 -2.58
N ALA A 117 -7.72 -18.06 -2.32
CA ALA A 117 -7.40 -16.68 -2.68
C ALA A 117 -6.82 -16.54 -4.11
N ILE A 118 -6.38 -17.64 -4.73
CA ILE A 118 -5.75 -17.62 -6.07
C ILE A 118 -6.66 -16.97 -7.12
N THR A 119 -7.98 -17.11 -6.99
CA THR A 119 -8.97 -16.59 -7.94
C THR A 119 -9.74 -15.38 -7.43
N LYS A 120 -9.39 -14.86 -6.26
CA LYS A 120 -10.14 -13.77 -5.61
C LYS A 120 -9.22 -12.60 -5.31
N SER A 121 -9.54 -11.45 -5.87
CA SER A 121 -8.92 -10.18 -5.47
C SER A 121 -9.62 -9.64 -4.21
N LYS A 122 -8.83 -9.19 -3.23
CA LYS A 122 -9.33 -8.47 -2.05
C LYS A 122 -8.78 -7.05 -2.06
N LYS A 123 -9.67 -6.08 -1.92
CA LYS A 123 -9.32 -4.66 -1.86
C LYS A 123 -9.55 -4.14 -0.45
N PHE A 124 -8.58 -3.38 0.04
CA PHE A 124 -8.62 -2.70 1.31
C PHE A 124 -8.25 -1.24 1.09
N ASP A 125 -9.15 -0.34 1.42
CA ASP A 125 -8.91 1.09 1.37
C ASP A 125 -9.05 1.65 2.79
N PHE A 126 -8.01 2.33 3.25
CA PHE A 126 -8.00 2.98 4.54
C PHE A 126 -7.10 4.22 4.53
N THR A 127 -7.41 5.15 5.41
CA THR A 127 -6.50 6.27 5.67
C THR A 127 -5.38 5.79 6.58
N ALA A 128 -4.14 5.86 6.12
CA ALA A 128 -2.97 5.54 6.93
C ALA A 128 -2.86 6.50 8.12
N GLY A 129 -2.38 6.00 9.24
CA GLY A 129 -2.04 6.84 10.39
C GLY A 129 -0.94 7.84 9.99
N THR A 130 -1.20 9.12 10.23
CA THR A 130 -0.22 10.18 9.98
C THR A 130 -0.21 11.16 11.15
N THR A 131 0.92 11.79 11.34
CA THR A 131 1.08 12.94 12.22
C THR A 131 1.78 14.07 11.48
N TRP A 132 1.63 15.28 11.97
CA TRP A 132 2.34 16.44 11.48
C TRP A 132 2.83 17.28 12.67
N ASP A 133 3.85 18.07 12.46
CA ASP A 133 4.40 18.94 13.48
C ASP A 133 3.98 20.39 13.22
N LYS A 134 3.20 20.94 14.15
CA LYS A 134 2.66 22.28 14.04
C LYS A 134 3.77 23.35 13.97
N GLY A 135 4.80 23.23 14.82
CA GLY A 135 5.87 24.22 14.86
C GLY A 135 6.70 24.22 13.57
N THR A 136 7.01 23.04 13.05
CA THR A 136 7.69 22.87 11.75
C THR A 136 6.86 23.46 10.63
N ALA A 137 5.56 23.18 10.59
CA ALA A 137 4.66 23.70 9.58
C ALA A 137 4.55 25.24 9.63
N GLU A 138 4.34 25.82 10.83
CA GLU A 138 4.29 27.26 11.01
C GLU A 138 5.59 27.94 10.55
N ALA A 139 6.75 27.41 10.97
CA ALA A 139 8.05 27.94 10.58
C ALA A 139 8.32 27.86 9.05
N SER A 140 7.74 26.89 8.35
CA SER A 140 7.85 26.75 6.91
C SER A 140 6.87 27.67 6.17
N ILE A 141 5.65 27.79 6.69
CA ILE A 141 4.66 28.73 6.15
C ILE A 141 5.16 30.17 6.26
N ASP A 142 5.74 30.56 7.40
CA ASP A 142 6.28 31.90 7.60
C ASP A 142 7.41 32.28 6.64
N LYS A 143 8.03 31.30 5.99
CA LYS A 143 9.08 31.51 4.97
C LYS A 143 8.57 31.63 3.55
N LEU A 144 7.28 31.35 3.31
CA LEU A 144 6.70 31.49 1.98
C LEU A 144 6.88 32.91 1.46
N ASP A 145 7.31 33.05 0.21
CA ASP A 145 7.58 34.35 -0.41
C ASP A 145 6.32 35.22 -0.48
N CYS A 146 5.15 34.60 -0.70
CA CYS A 146 3.86 35.32 -0.72
C CYS A 146 3.47 35.94 0.62
N LEU A 147 4.02 35.48 1.73
CA LEU A 147 3.76 35.99 3.07
C LEU A 147 4.83 36.99 3.55
N GLN A 148 5.88 37.22 2.77
CA GLN A 148 6.88 38.22 3.11
C GLN A 148 6.35 39.62 2.90
N GLU A 149 6.54 40.52 3.86
CA GLU A 149 6.04 41.91 3.84
C GLU A 149 6.43 42.66 2.54
N ALA A 150 7.60 42.38 1.98
CA ALA A 150 8.05 42.96 0.75
C ALA A 150 7.23 42.57 -0.48
N ASN A 151 6.50 41.44 -0.41
CA ASN A 151 5.72 40.85 -1.51
C ASN A 151 4.20 41.02 -1.32
N ILE A 152 3.80 41.53 -0.14
CA ILE A 152 2.38 41.73 0.18
C ILE A 152 1.87 42.98 -0.50
N THR A 153 0.84 42.85 -1.32
CA THR A 153 0.10 44.01 -1.84
C THR A 153 -1.02 44.39 -0.90
N HIS A 154 -0.83 45.45 -0.14
CA HIS A 154 -1.84 45.94 0.79
C HIS A 154 -3.04 46.54 0.04
N PRO A 155 -4.27 46.30 0.50
CA PRO A 155 -5.43 46.92 -0.06
C PRO A 155 -5.35 48.44 0.18
N VAL A 156 -5.57 49.22 -0.85
CA VAL A 156 -5.75 50.67 -0.72
C VAL A 156 -7.19 50.99 -0.39
N ASN A 157 -7.38 51.94 0.51
CA ASN A 157 -8.74 52.40 0.84
C ASN A 157 -9.43 52.94 -0.42
N ALA A 158 -10.70 52.63 -0.59
CA ALA A 158 -11.52 53.22 -1.63
C ALA A 158 -11.59 54.77 -1.39
N LEU A 159 -11.13 55.54 -2.36
CA LEU A 159 -11.32 56.96 -2.36
C LEU A 159 -12.64 57.27 -3.07
N LEU A 160 -13.55 57.90 -2.36
CA LEU A 160 -14.73 58.49 -2.97
C LEU A 160 -14.32 59.82 -3.60
N ASN A 161 -14.26 59.88 -4.92
CA ASN A 161 -14.12 61.12 -5.63
C ASN A 161 -15.51 61.67 -5.94
N GLU A 162 -15.83 62.84 -5.42
CA GLU A 162 -17.00 63.59 -5.89
C GLU A 162 -16.77 63.96 -7.36
N THR A 163 -17.67 63.49 -8.21
CA THR A 163 -17.71 63.93 -9.60
C THR A 163 -18.39 65.30 -9.69
N SER A 164 -18.01 66.12 -10.69
CA SER A 164 -18.54 67.47 -10.86
C SER A 164 -20.06 67.54 -11.13
N ASP A 165 -20.68 66.39 -11.29
CA ASP A 165 -22.14 66.20 -11.48
C ASP A 165 -22.88 65.81 -10.19
N GLY A 166 -22.21 65.76 -9.06
CA GLY A 166 -22.80 65.54 -7.75
C GLY A 166 -23.26 64.09 -7.52
N ALA A 167 -22.72 63.12 -8.31
CA ALA A 167 -23.02 61.70 -8.15
C ALA A 167 -21.90 60.95 -7.38
#